data_a4432959e0444ab26315d41b1db5696f
#
_entry.id   a4432959e0444ab26315d41b1db5696f
#
_cell.length_a   1.000
_cell.length_b   1.000
_cell.length_c   1.000
_cell.angle_alpha   90.00
_cell.angle_beta   90.00
_cell.angle_gamma   90.00
#
_symmetry.space_group_name_H-M   'P 1'
#
loop_
_entity.id
_entity.type
_entity.pdbx_description
1 polymer ?
#
loop_
_entity_poly.entity_id
_entity_poly.type
_entity_poly.pdbx_seq_one_letter_code
_entity_poly.pdbx_strand_id
1 'polypeptide(L)'
;MKELKDKIVEALVSALPITVIVYILALTPLVDLSAVELLTFTVGAVLLVFGIGLFNLGADLAMTPMGTHVGSGLSRQKNLGLLLGVCFVLGMLITIAEPDLQVLANQVSAVMNGTLLIYTIGIGVGAFLVVAVMKIVFKQSLSHILMLFYLLLFALALLLVVSGNEALLPMAFDSGGVTTGPITVPFIMALGVGISRVLGDRRSKENSFGLVALCSVGPILAVLVLGIFSSSDLTYAVPDYTVSGDVAGAFAHTAAHTCREVAIALGMIVVFFLVCQVLFLKLNRRQMARIAVGVIFTYIGLVMFLTGVNVGFMPIGYKLGVALAGFSNAALVVFGLVAGVLVVLAEPAIHVLTVQVEDVTGGAVTKRSMLIGLCIGVGAALTLSMIRIVYDFSLVYYLIPGYFLSLALSLFVPPVYTGIAFDSGGVASGPMTSGFILPFAIGACVSLQGPEAVLRDAFGVVALVAMAPLITIQLLGFRGILAERRNERRAMKRILDADDQQIINFM
;
A
#
# COMPACT_ATOMS: atom_id res chain seq x y z
N MET A 1 26.36 8.86 5.77
CA MET A 1 26.80 7.45 5.68
C MET A 1 26.14 6.53 6.70
N LYS A 2 25.99 6.95 7.98
CA LYS A 2 25.31 6.13 9.00
C LYS A 2 23.84 5.89 8.64
N GLU A 3 23.09 6.93 8.32
CA GLU A 3 21.67 6.82 7.92
C GLU A 3 21.47 5.90 6.71
N LEU A 4 22.32 5.98 5.68
CA LEU A 4 22.25 5.09 4.52
C LEU A 4 22.51 3.63 4.91
N LYS A 5 23.51 3.38 5.77
CA LYS A 5 23.80 2.03 6.28
C LYS A 5 22.58 1.47 7.04
N ASP A 6 21.97 2.28 7.91
CA ASP A 6 20.83 1.87 8.71
C ASP A 6 19.63 1.51 7.79
N LYS A 7 19.37 2.32 6.73
CA LYS A 7 18.32 2.05 5.74
C LYS A 7 18.60 0.81 4.88
N ILE A 8 19.85 0.56 4.50
CA ILE A 8 20.22 -0.68 3.76
C ILE A 8 20.07 -1.91 4.66
N VAL A 9 20.44 -1.83 5.95
CA VAL A 9 20.25 -2.93 6.89
C VAL A 9 18.76 -3.20 7.11
N GLU A 10 17.94 -2.16 7.23
CA GLU A 10 16.48 -2.28 7.32
C GLU A 10 15.91 -2.99 6.07
N ALA A 11 16.33 -2.56 4.87
CA ALA A 11 15.94 -3.17 3.61
C ALA A 11 16.40 -4.64 3.49
N LEU A 12 17.62 -4.95 3.97
CA LEU A 12 18.13 -6.33 3.99
C LEU A 12 17.28 -7.23 4.89
N VAL A 13 16.99 -6.78 6.11
CA VAL A 13 16.13 -7.52 7.05
C VAL A 13 14.73 -7.73 6.47
N SER A 14 14.23 -6.78 5.70
CA SER A 14 12.94 -6.86 5.01
C SER A 14 12.93 -7.87 3.85
N ALA A 15 13.92 -7.85 2.98
CA ALA A 15 13.98 -8.71 1.80
C ALA A 15 14.43 -10.16 2.10
N LEU A 16 15.21 -10.33 3.17
CA LEU A 16 15.82 -11.61 3.52
C LEU A 16 14.82 -12.75 3.75
N PRO A 17 13.68 -12.57 4.44
CA PRO A 17 12.73 -13.66 4.67
C PRO A 17 12.18 -14.26 3.38
N ILE A 18 11.80 -13.42 2.40
CA ILE A 18 11.30 -13.88 1.09
C ILE A 18 12.44 -14.54 0.30
N THR A 19 13.63 -13.97 0.34
CA THR A 19 14.79 -14.54 -0.34
C THR A 19 15.12 -15.92 0.20
N VAL A 20 15.14 -16.10 1.52
CA VAL A 20 15.41 -17.38 2.18
C VAL A 20 14.36 -18.44 1.82
N ILE A 21 13.07 -18.11 1.82
CA ILE A 21 12.05 -19.10 1.49
C ILE A 21 12.12 -19.57 0.03
N VAL A 22 12.46 -18.67 -0.91
CA VAL A 22 12.68 -19.05 -2.31
C VAL A 22 13.83 -20.03 -2.42
N TYR A 23 14.95 -19.81 -1.72
CA TYR A 23 16.07 -20.75 -1.69
C TYR A 23 15.72 -22.08 -1.02
N ILE A 24 14.97 -22.05 0.09
CA ILE A 24 14.50 -23.29 0.74
C ILE A 24 13.65 -24.11 -0.24
N LEU A 25 12.71 -23.47 -0.94
CA LEU A 25 11.86 -24.14 -1.93
C LEU A 25 12.67 -24.66 -3.12
N ALA A 26 13.66 -23.92 -3.59
CA ALA A 26 14.56 -24.36 -4.66
C ALA A 26 15.42 -25.59 -4.31
N LEU A 27 15.66 -25.84 -3.01
CA LEU A 27 16.36 -27.04 -2.51
C LEU A 27 15.42 -28.24 -2.36
N THR A 28 14.11 -28.05 -2.48
CA THR A 28 13.12 -29.13 -2.41
C THR A 28 12.74 -29.59 -3.81
N PRO A 29 12.23 -30.83 -3.98
CA PRO A 29 11.71 -31.31 -5.27
C PRO A 29 10.38 -30.63 -5.67
N LEU A 30 9.89 -29.67 -4.87
CA LEU A 30 8.62 -28.97 -5.12
C LEU A 30 8.72 -27.96 -6.27
N VAL A 31 9.89 -27.35 -6.46
CA VAL A 31 10.09 -26.30 -7.45
C VAL A 31 11.42 -26.53 -8.16
N ASP A 32 11.36 -26.75 -9.46
CA ASP A 32 12.57 -26.89 -10.28
C ASP A 32 13.02 -25.51 -10.79
N LEU A 33 13.99 -24.91 -10.09
CA LEU A 33 14.61 -23.65 -10.48
C LEU A 33 16.00 -23.93 -11.07
N SER A 34 16.21 -23.48 -12.29
CA SER A 34 17.51 -23.56 -12.95
C SER A 34 18.55 -22.65 -12.27
N ALA A 35 19.83 -22.95 -12.44
CA ALA A 35 20.91 -22.11 -11.92
C ALA A 35 20.84 -20.65 -12.43
N VAL A 36 20.37 -20.46 -13.68
CA VAL A 36 20.19 -19.13 -14.26
C VAL A 36 19.06 -18.36 -13.55
N GLU A 37 17.95 -19.02 -13.26
CA GLU A 37 16.82 -18.42 -12.52
C GLU A 37 17.23 -18.04 -11.10
N LEU A 38 17.96 -18.88 -10.39
CA LEU A 38 18.48 -18.60 -9.06
C LEU A 38 19.50 -17.43 -9.08
N LEU A 39 20.37 -17.38 -10.10
CA LEU A 39 21.30 -16.26 -10.27
C LEU A 39 20.54 -14.96 -10.53
N THR A 40 19.55 -14.99 -11.43
CA THR A 40 18.71 -13.84 -11.75
C THR A 40 17.97 -13.34 -10.50
N PHE A 41 17.38 -14.26 -9.74
CA PHE A 41 16.71 -13.92 -8.47
C PHE A 41 17.68 -13.31 -7.46
N THR A 42 18.90 -13.85 -7.32
CA THR A 42 19.92 -13.33 -6.41
C THR A 42 20.34 -11.92 -6.75
N VAL A 43 20.64 -11.66 -8.04
CA VAL A 43 20.98 -10.31 -8.53
C VAL A 43 19.78 -9.37 -8.29
N GLY A 44 18.55 -9.83 -8.58
CA GLY A 44 17.33 -9.09 -8.30
C GLY A 44 17.17 -8.74 -6.82
N ALA A 45 17.46 -9.69 -5.91
CA ALA A 45 17.38 -9.48 -4.47
C ALA A 45 18.41 -8.44 -3.98
N VAL A 46 19.62 -8.47 -4.49
CA VAL A 46 20.64 -7.47 -4.20
C VAL A 46 20.20 -6.09 -4.67
N LEU A 47 19.72 -5.97 -5.90
CA LEU A 47 19.21 -4.71 -6.45
C LEU A 47 18.02 -4.20 -5.64
N LEU A 48 17.11 -5.09 -5.22
CA LEU A 48 15.96 -4.77 -4.41
C LEU A 48 16.39 -4.19 -3.05
N VAL A 49 17.33 -4.82 -2.34
CA VAL A 49 17.81 -4.35 -1.03
C VAL A 49 18.45 -2.96 -1.15
N PHE A 50 19.37 -2.76 -2.09
CA PHE A 50 19.98 -1.45 -2.30
C PHE A 50 18.94 -0.43 -2.79
N GLY A 51 18.04 -0.84 -3.68
CA GLY A 51 16.95 -0.04 -4.21
C GLY A 51 16.05 0.49 -3.11
N ILE A 52 15.51 -0.38 -2.23
CA ILE A 52 14.69 0.00 -1.08
C ILE A 52 15.45 0.93 -0.13
N GLY A 53 16.70 0.60 0.20
CA GLY A 53 17.52 1.41 1.12
C GLY A 53 17.73 2.84 0.63
N LEU A 54 18.13 3.00 -0.63
CA LEU A 54 18.31 4.31 -1.28
C LEU A 54 17.00 5.05 -1.44
N PHE A 55 15.95 4.35 -1.86
CA PHE A 55 14.61 4.91 -2.04
C PHE A 55 14.06 5.46 -0.71
N ASN A 56 14.09 4.69 0.37
CA ASN A 56 13.61 5.13 1.69
C ASN A 56 14.37 6.34 2.20
N LEU A 57 15.71 6.37 2.03
CA LEU A 57 16.49 7.53 2.38
C LEU A 57 16.11 8.75 1.51
N GLY A 58 15.89 8.54 0.22
CA GLY A 58 15.46 9.57 -0.71
C GLY A 58 14.08 10.12 -0.37
N ALA A 59 13.12 9.26 -0.02
CA ALA A 59 11.78 9.66 0.41
C ALA A 59 11.80 10.51 1.68
N ASP A 60 12.62 10.14 2.67
CA ASP A 60 12.80 10.91 3.91
C ASP A 60 13.44 12.28 3.65
N LEU A 61 14.36 12.38 2.68
CA LEU A 61 15.07 13.61 2.36
C LEU A 61 14.33 14.54 1.39
N ALA A 62 13.45 14.00 0.52
CA ALA A 62 12.75 14.75 -0.50
C ALA A 62 11.23 14.68 -0.35
N MET A 63 10.59 13.51 -0.43
CA MET A 63 9.13 13.39 -0.53
C MET A 63 8.42 13.94 0.72
N THR A 64 8.86 13.54 1.91
CA THR A 64 8.30 14.00 3.19
C THR A 64 8.48 15.52 3.39
N PRO A 65 9.67 16.13 3.20
CA PRO A 65 9.81 17.59 3.25
C PRO A 65 9.00 18.32 2.18
N MET A 66 8.97 17.83 0.93
CA MET A 66 8.18 18.42 -0.15
C MET A 66 6.69 18.46 0.23
N GLY A 67 6.11 17.35 0.68
CA GLY A 67 4.72 17.27 1.13
C GLY A 67 4.43 18.24 2.27
N THR A 68 5.26 18.25 3.31
CA THR A 68 5.09 19.16 4.48
C THR A 68 5.16 20.64 4.08
N HIS A 69 6.13 21.01 3.25
CA HIS A 69 6.28 22.39 2.80
C HIS A 69 5.14 22.84 1.90
N VAL A 70 4.72 22.01 0.95
CA VAL A 70 3.59 22.30 0.07
C VAL A 70 2.31 22.45 0.90
N GLY A 71 2.00 21.49 1.78
CA GLY A 71 0.82 21.56 2.64
C GLY A 71 0.78 22.80 3.52
N SER A 72 1.88 23.12 4.19
CA SER A 72 1.96 24.32 5.05
C SER A 72 1.95 25.62 4.25
N GLY A 73 2.62 25.66 3.09
CA GLY A 73 2.67 26.82 2.21
C GLY A 73 1.30 27.18 1.63
N LEU A 74 0.58 26.18 1.13
CA LEU A 74 -0.78 26.34 0.59
C LEU A 74 -1.78 26.81 1.64
N SER A 75 -1.75 26.20 2.83
CA SER A 75 -2.68 26.56 3.91
C SER A 75 -2.49 28.02 4.40
N ARG A 76 -1.27 28.55 4.32
CA ARG A 76 -0.98 29.96 4.66
C ARG A 76 -1.59 30.96 3.69
N GLN A 77 -1.84 30.56 2.41
CA GLN A 77 -2.42 31.46 1.40
C GLN A 77 -3.91 31.76 1.67
N LYS A 78 -4.56 31.04 2.57
CA LYS A 78 -5.99 31.21 2.91
C LYS A 78 -6.95 31.17 1.71
N ASN A 79 -6.51 30.62 0.59
CA ASN A 79 -7.30 30.46 -0.63
C ASN A 79 -7.67 28.98 -0.78
N LEU A 80 -8.92 28.64 -0.48
CA LEU A 80 -9.41 27.26 -0.52
C LEU A 80 -9.36 26.69 -1.95
N GLY A 81 -9.75 27.48 -2.97
CA GLY A 81 -9.73 27.03 -4.36
C GLY A 81 -8.31 26.67 -4.83
N LEU A 82 -7.31 27.49 -4.47
CA LEU A 82 -5.90 27.20 -4.78
C LEU A 82 -5.43 25.94 -4.04
N LEU A 83 -5.77 25.80 -2.75
CA LEU A 83 -5.44 24.60 -1.96
C LEU A 83 -5.99 23.34 -2.61
N LEU A 84 -7.28 23.31 -2.95
CA LEU A 84 -7.93 22.15 -3.52
C LEU A 84 -7.42 21.83 -4.94
N GLY A 85 -7.23 22.85 -5.78
CA GLY A 85 -6.70 22.69 -7.15
C GLY A 85 -5.27 22.12 -7.16
N VAL A 86 -4.41 22.66 -6.30
CA VAL A 86 -3.03 22.16 -6.16
C VAL A 86 -3.03 20.73 -5.60
N CYS A 87 -3.86 20.42 -4.62
CA CYS A 87 -3.96 19.06 -4.06
C CYS A 87 -4.47 18.07 -5.11
N PHE A 88 -5.44 18.44 -5.96
CA PHE A 88 -5.90 17.60 -7.05
C PHE A 88 -4.76 17.23 -8.00
N VAL A 89 -4.04 18.25 -8.51
CA VAL A 89 -2.93 18.03 -9.44
C VAL A 89 -1.81 17.22 -8.79
N LEU A 90 -1.49 17.50 -7.52
CA LEU A 90 -0.49 16.74 -6.77
C LEU A 90 -0.88 15.27 -6.61
N GLY A 91 -2.11 15.00 -6.16
CA GLY A 91 -2.59 13.63 -6.01
C GLY A 91 -2.49 12.85 -7.33
N MET A 92 -2.89 13.48 -8.43
CA MET A 92 -2.76 12.89 -9.76
C MET A 92 -1.29 12.61 -10.13
N LEU A 93 -0.39 13.59 -10.00
CA LEU A 93 1.01 13.46 -10.41
C LEU A 93 1.77 12.43 -9.58
N ILE A 94 1.56 12.41 -8.25
CA ILE A 94 2.24 11.47 -7.35
C ILE A 94 1.80 10.04 -7.68
N THR A 95 0.51 9.84 -7.97
CA THR A 95 -0.03 8.52 -8.32
C THR A 95 0.48 8.04 -9.67
N ILE A 96 0.56 8.91 -10.68
CA ILE A 96 1.16 8.55 -11.97
C ILE A 96 2.63 8.13 -11.81
N ALA A 97 3.33 8.71 -10.84
CA ALA A 97 4.72 8.39 -10.53
C ALA A 97 4.87 7.14 -9.65
N GLU A 98 3.78 6.53 -9.17
CA GLU A 98 3.85 5.38 -8.28
C GLU A 98 4.32 4.12 -9.03
N PRO A 99 5.44 3.49 -8.60
CA PRO A 99 6.00 2.33 -9.30
C PRO A 99 5.06 1.13 -9.29
N ASP A 100 4.34 0.90 -8.20
CA ASP A 100 3.42 -0.24 -8.09
C ASP A 100 2.26 -0.14 -9.08
N LEU A 101 1.82 1.09 -9.39
CA LEU A 101 0.80 1.33 -10.41
C LEU A 101 1.32 1.00 -11.82
N GLN A 102 2.60 1.27 -12.09
CA GLN A 102 3.23 0.89 -13.36
C GLN A 102 3.28 -0.64 -13.50
N VAL A 103 3.63 -1.34 -12.41
CA VAL A 103 3.64 -2.82 -12.37
C VAL A 103 2.23 -3.37 -12.67
N LEU A 104 1.19 -2.85 -12.01
CA LEU A 104 -0.19 -3.27 -12.27
C LEU A 104 -0.60 -3.00 -13.73
N ALA A 105 -0.31 -1.80 -14.25
CA ALA A 105 -0.65 -1.43 -15.63
C ALA A 105 0.03 -2.34 -16.66
N ASN A 106 1.27 -2.76 -16.41
CA ASN A 106 1.98 -3.72 -17.27
C ASN A 106 1.33 -5.11 -17.21
N GLN A 107 0.89 -5.56 -16.03
CA GLN A 107 0.23 -6.87 -15.87
C GLN A 107 -1.12 -6.95 -16.58
N VAL A 108 -1.85 -5.84 -16.73
CA VAL A 108 -3.15 -5.79 -17.39
C VAL A 108 -3.11 -5.20 -18.80
N SER A 109 -1.93 -4.97 -19.34
CA SER A 109 -1.73 -4.29 -20.65
C SER A 109 -2.42 -5.00 -21.83
N ALA A 110 -2.63 -6.31 -21.74
CA ALA A 110 -3.37 -7.08 -22.73
C ALA A 110 -4.89 -6.88 -22.66
N VAL A 111 -5.42 -6.48 -21.50
CA VAL A 111 -6.88 -6.32 -21.26
C VAL A 111 -7.32 -4.90 -21.54
N MET A 112 -6.52 -3.93 -21.13
CA MET A 112 -6.81 -2.50 -21.32
C MET A 112 -5.55 -1.68 -21.49
N ASN A 113 -5.69 -0.51 -22.08
CA ASN A 113 -4.57 0.40 -22.25
C ASN A 113 -4.02 0.84 -20.87
N GLY A 114 -2.80 0.41 -20.56
CA GLY A 114 -2.14 0.72 -19.27
C GLY A 114 -2.01 2.22 -19.00
N THR A 115 -1.78 3.03 -20.04
CA THR A 115 -1.71 4.49 -19.90
C THR A 115 -3.07 5.07 -19.50
N LEU A 116 -4.16 4.62 -20.13
CA LEU A 116 -5.52 5.04 -19.76
C LEU A 116 -5.83 4.67 -18.30
N LEU A 117 -5.47 3.46 -17.90
CA LEU A 117 -5.63 2.99 -16.51
C LEU A 117 -4.89 3.89 -15.52
N ILE A 118 -3.60 4.19 -15.77
CA ILE A 118 -2.78 5.04 -14.91
C ILE A 118 -3.38 6.44 -14.74
N TYR A 119 -3.80 7.08 -15.84
CA TYR A 119 -4.41 8.42 -15.77
C TYR A 119 -5.77 8.39 -15.07
N THR A 120 -6.60 7.39 -15.33
CA THR A 120 -7.92 7.23 -14.67
C THR A 120 -7.74 7.07 -13.14
N ILE A 121 -6.82 6.24 -12.73
CA ILE A 121 -6.47 6.03 -11.33
C ILE A 121 -5.89 7.32 -10.72
N GLY A 122 -5.00 8.01 -11.43
CA GLY A 122 -4.42 9.28 -11.00
C GLY A 122 -5.47 10.36 -10.76
N ILE A 123 -6.46 10.50 -11.66
CA ILE A 123 -7.61 11.40 -11.50
C ILE A 123 -8.43 11.00 -10.26
N GLY A 124 -8.65 9.71 -10.04
CA GLY A 124 -9.34 9.18 -8.86
C GLY A 124 -8.65 9.60 -7.56
N VAL A 125 -7.33 9.38 -7.45
CA VAL A 125 -6.54 9.81 -6.27
C VAL A 125 -6.56 11.32 -6.12
N GLY A 126 -6.39 12.07 -7.20
CA GLY A 126 -6.44 13.54 -7.18
C GLY A 126 -7.76 14.05 -6.60
N ALA A 127 -8.90 13.51 -7.09
CA ALA A 127 -10.23 13.87 -6.59
C ALA A 127 -10.40 13.52 -5.10
N PHE A 128 -9.94 12.36 -4.68
CA PHE A 128 -10.06 11.93 -3.30
C PHE A 128 -9.05 12.58 -2.35
N LEU A 129 -7.90 13.04 -2.84
CA LEU A 129 -7.02 13.90 -2.07
C LEU A 129 -7.70 15.27 -1.77
N VAL A 130 -8.48 15.80 -2.70
CA VAL A 130 -9.33 16.98 -2.44
C VAL A 130 -10.35 16.68 -1.34
N VAL A 131 -11.05 15.55 -1.40
CA VAL A 131 -11.99 15.13 -0.32
C VAL A 131 -11.27 14.99 1.02
N ALA A 132 -10.08 14.39 1.02
CA ALA A 132 -9.25 14.20 2.21
C ALA A 132 -8.81 15.53 2.83
N VAL A 133 -8.42 16.50 2.00
CA VAL A 133 -8.08 17.87 2.46
C VAL A 133 -9.33 18.60 2.95
N MET A 134 -10.47 18.48 2.28
CA MET A 134 -11.74 19.04 2.77
C MET A 134 -12.13 18.45 4.14
N LYS A 135 -11.93 17.15 4.36
CA LYS A 135 -12.13 16.52 5.68
C LYS A 135 -11.33 17.24 6.77
N ILE A 136 -10.05 17.59 6.51
CA ILE A 136 -9.23 18.32 7.48
C ILE A 136 -9.74 19.75 7.69
N VAL A 137 -9.99 20.49 6.60
CA VAL A 137 -10.40 21.90 6.65
C VAL A 137 -11.74 22.07 7.34
N PHE A 138 -12.72 21.21 7.03
CA PHE A 138 -14.06 21.27 7.60
C PHE A 138 -14.25 20.39 8.85
N LYS A 139 -13.18 19.76 9.35
CA LYS A 139 -13.17 18.89 10.55
C LYS A 139 -14.25 17.80 10.52
N GLN A 140 -14.45 17.19 9.35
CA GLN A 140 -15.45 16.14 9.15
C GLN A 140 -15.01 14.80 9.72
N SER A 141 -15.97 13.98 10.12
CA SER A 141 -15.72 12.64 10.61
C SER A 141 -15.28 11.71 9.47
N LEU A 142 -14.11 11.08 9.63
CA LEU A 142 -13.59 10.12 8.66
C LEU A 142 -14.55 8.93 8.45
N SER A 143 -15.10 8.37 9.54
CA SER A 143 -15.98 7.20 9.48
C SER A 143 -17.23 7.45 8.63
N HIS A 144 -17.86 8.63 8.76
CA HIS A 144 -19.03 8.97 7.95
C HIS A 144 -18.70 9.14 6.46
N ILE A 145 -17.55 9.77 6.16
CA ILE A 145 -17.08 9.92 4.78
C ILE A 145 -16.79 8.54 4.16
N LEU A 146 -16.09 7.68 4.90
CA LEU A 146 -15.80 6.32 4.43
C LEU A 146 -17.09 5.52 4.20
N MET A 147 -18.07 5.56 5.14
CA MET A 147 -19.36 4.89 4.94
C MET A 147 -20.06 5.33 3.67
N LEU A 148 -20.13 6.64 3.42
CA LEU A 148 -20.76 7.18 2.22
C LEU A 148 -20.10 6.64 0.95
N PHE A 149 -18.76 6.74 0.88
CA PHE A 149 -18.03 6.33 -0.32
C PHE A 149 -17.95 4.82 -0.50
N TYR A 150 -17.89 4.02 0.57
CA TYR A 150 -17.98 2.56 0.44
C TYR A 150 -19.38 2.10 0.02
N LEU A 151 -20.44 2.76 0.45
CA LEU A 151 -21.79 2.50 -0.08
C LEU A 151 -21.88 2.79 -1.58
N LEU A 152 -21.33 3.93 -2.02
CA LEU A 152 -21.24 4.27 -3.44
C LEU A 152 -20.39 3.24 -4.22
N LEU A 153 -19.26 2.83 -3.63
CA LEU A 153 -18.35 1.84 -4.21
C LEU A 153 -19.05 0.50 -4.44
N PHE A 154 -19.79 -0.01 -3.44
CA PHE A 154 -20.54 -1.26 -3.59
C PHE A 154 -21.74 -1.12 -4.55
N ALA A 155 -22.36 0.05 -4.63
CA ALA A 155 -23.39 0.32 -5.64
C ALA A 155 -22.81 0.28 -7.06
N LEU A 156 -21.65 0.88 -7.31
CA LEU A 156 -20.96 0.81 -8.60
C LEU A 156 -20.41 -0.59 -8.89
N ALA A 157 -19.94 -1.31 -7.87
CA ALA A 157 -19.52 -2.71 -8.02
C ALA A 157 -20.69 -3.59 -8.46
N LEU A 158 -21.88 -3.41 -7.87
CA LEU A 158 -23.08 -4.10 -8.31
C LEU A 158 -23.47 -3.74 -9.75
N LEU A 159 -23.36 -2.45 -10.10
CA LEU A 159 -23.63 -2.00 -11.47
C LEU A 159 -22.65 -2.62 -12.48
N LEU A 160 -21.36 -2.75 -12.12
CA LEU A 160 -20.35 -3.42 -12.91
C LEU A 160 -20.69 -4.90 -13.16
N VAL A 161 -21.14 -5.61 -12.12
CA VAL A 161 -21.60 -7.01 -12.23
C VAL A 161 -22.82 -7.10 -13.16
N VAL A 162 -23.80 -6.21 -13.00
CA VAL A 162 -25.03 -6.19 -13.86
C VAL A 162 -24.66 -5.85 -15.31
N SER A 163 -23.63 -5.05 -15.56
CA SER A 163 -23.17 -4.73 -16.93
C SER A 163 -22.40 -5.89 -17.61
N GLY A 164 -22.18 -7.01 -16.93
CA GLY A 164 -21.48 -8.18 -17.48
C GLY A 164 -19.95 -8.13 -17.39
N ASN A 165 -19.38 -7.09 -16.76
CA ASN A 165 -17.93 -6.86 -16.65
C ASN A 165 -17.37 -7.27 -15.27
N GLU A 166 -17.99 -8.26 -14.61
CA GLU A 166 -17.62 -8.67 -13.25
C GLU A 166 -16.13 -9.10 -13.13
N ALA A 167 -15.51 -9.59 -14.20
CA ALA A 167 -14.11 -9.97 -14.23
C ALA A 167 -13.14 -8.80 -13.90
N LEU A 168 -13.55 -7.55 -14.12
CA LEU A 168 -12.77 -6.36 -13.78
C LEU A 168 -12.88 -5.95 -12.30
N LEU A 169 -13.83 -6.51 -11.56
CA LEU A 169 -14.07 -6.13 -10.17
C LEU A 169 -12.86 -6.37 -9.26
N PRO A 170 -12.17 -7.52 -9.30
CA PRO A 170 -10.98 -7.75 -8.50
C PRO A 170 -9.87 -6.73 -8.81
N MET A 171 -9.63 -6.45 -10.09
CA MET A 171 -8.65 -5.47 -10.53
C MET A 171 -9.01 -4.05 -10.07
N ALA A 172 -10.29 -3.68 -10.07
CA ALA A 172 -10.74 -2.40 -9.57
C ALA A 172 -10.41 -2.23 -8.08
N PHE A 173 -10.64 -3.24 -7.26
CA PHE A 173 -10.29 -3.22 -5.85
C PHE A 173 -8.77 -3.25 -5.61
N ASP A 174 -8.01 -4.01 -6.39
CA ASP A 174 -6.55 -4.04 -6.33
C ASP A 174 -5.95 -2.65 -6.62
N SER A 175 -6.55 -1.88 -7.53
CA SER A 175 -6.08 -0.54 -7.86
C SER A 175 -6.03 0.40 -6.64
N GLY A 176 -6.94 0.23 -5.68
CA GLY A 176 -6.95 1.01 -4.43
C GLY A 176 -5.75 0.73 -3.54
N GLY A 177 -5.28 -0.54 -3.49
CA GLY A 177 -4.10 -0.93 -2.73
C GLY A 177 -2.80 -0.51 -3.42
N VAL A 178 -2.70 -0.73 -4.73
CA VAL A 178 -1.49 -0.47 -5.52
C VAL A 178 -1.14 1.02 -5.60
N THR A 179 -2.11 1.92 -5.49
CA THR A 179 -1.87 3.37 -5.57
C THR A 179 -1.31 3.99 -4.30
N THR A 180 -1.33 3.27 -3.20
CA THR A 180 -0.84 3.74 -1.90
C THR A 180 0.52 3.11 -1.58
N GLY A 181 1.47 3.32 -2.46
CA GLY A 181 2.82 2.76 -2.38
C GLY A 181 3.85 3.71 -1.76
N PRO A 182 5.13 3.39 -1.98
CA PRO A 182 6.25 4.03 -1.28
C PRO A 182 6.45 5.52 -1.54
N ILE A 183 5.98 6.08 -2.66
CA ILE A 183 6.04 7.54 -2.93
C ILE A 183 4.81 8.23 -2.36
N THR A 184 3.64 7.68 -2.65
CA THR A 184 2.34 8.31 -2.39
C THR A 184 2.08 8.45 -0.89
N VAL A 185 2.31 7.41 -0.10
CA VAL A 185 2.01 7.39 1.33
C VAL A 185 2.79 8.46 2.11
N PRO A 186 4.14 8.50 2.10
CA PRO A 186 4.88 9.49 2.89
C PRO A 186 4.59 10.91 2.45
N PHE A 187 4.34 11.15 1.15
CA PHE A 187 4.01 12.47 0.65
C PHE A 187 2.63 12.95 1.12
N ILE A 188 1.57 12.13 0.97
CA ILE A 188 0.21 12.48 1.36
C ILE A 188 0.11 12.68 2.87
N MET A 189 0.73 11.80 3.67
CA MET A 189 0.78 11.97 5.12
C MET A 189 1.48 13.26 5.52
N ALA A 190 2.63 13.57 4.92
CA ALA A 190 3.38 14.80 5.15
C ALA A 190 2.59 16.06 4.74
N LEU A 191 1.88 16.00 3.61
CA LEU A 191 0.97 17.05 3.14
C LEU A 191 -0.12 17.33 4.19
N GLY A 192 -0.77 16.28 4.70
CA GLY A 192 -1.79 16.36 5.73
C GLY A 192 -1.27 16.97 7.03
N VAL A 193 -0.10 16.55 7.48
CA VAL A 193 0.59 17.13 8.65
C VAL A 193 0.90 18.62 8.41
N GLY A 194 1.38 18.98 7.21
CA GLY A 194 1.66 20.35 6.82
C GLY A 194 0.42 21.26 6.88
N ILE A 195 -0.71 20.79 6.34
CA ILE A 195 -2.01 21.49 6.37
C ILE A 195 -2.51 21.64 7.80
N SER A 196 -2.55 20.55 8.56
CA SER A 196 -3.10 20.51 9.92
C SER A 196 -2.34 21.40 10.89
N ARG A 197 -1.00 21.52 10.75
CA ARG A 197 -0.16 22.41 11.58
C ARG A 197 -0.52 23.89 11.42
N VAL A 198 -0.83 24.32 10.20
CA VAL A 198 -1.18 25.73 9.92
C VAL A 198 -2.58 26.06 10.43
N LEU A 199 -3.51 25.09 10.39
CA LEU A 199 -4.87 25.27 10.90
C LEU A 199 -4.94 25.32 12.43
N GLY A 200 -3.81 25.13 13.16
CA GLY A 200 -3.72 25.31 14.60
C GLY A 200 -4.47 24.28 15.43
N ASP A 201 -4.72 23.11 14.87
CA ASP A 201 -5.45 22.04 15.55
C ASP A 201 -4.53 21.33 16.57
N ARG A 202 -4.95 21.25 17.85
CA ARG A 202 -4.25 20.51 18.89
C ARG A 202 -4.13 19.00 18.56
N ARG A 203 -5.04 18.48 17.74
CA ARG A 203 -5.06 17.10 17.26
C ARG A 203 -4.51 16.95 15.83
N SER A 204 -3.60 17.84 15.42
CA SER A 204 -3.09 17.87 14.03
C SER A 204 -2.50 16.54 13.57
N LYS A 205 -1.83 15.79 14.45
CA LYS A 205 -1.30 14.46 14.15
C LYS A 205 -2.41 13.43 13.97
N GLU A 206 -3.47 13.47 14.80
CA GLU A 206 -4.62 12.55 14.68
C GLU A 206 -5.41 12.84 13.39
N ASN A 207 -5.60 14.11 13.05
CA ASN A 207 -6.33 14.51 11.85
C ASN A 207 -5.58 14.24 10.54
N SER A 208 -4.27 13.99 10.58
CA SER A 208 -3.49 13.59 9.41
C SER A 208 -3.70 12.13 9.00
N PHE A 209 -4.25 11.29 9.87
CA PHE A 209 -4.63 9.93 9.51
C PHE A 209 -5.96 9.86 8.74
N GLY A 210 -6.10 8.85 7.91
CA GLY A 210 -7.26 8.64 7.05
C GLY A 210 -7.18 9.37 5.71
N LEU A 211 -6.07 10.05 5.42
CA LEU A 211 -5.86 10.69 4.11
C LEU A 211 -5.52 9.66 3.03
N VAL A 212 -4.61 8.75 3.35
CA VAL A 212 -4.22 7.66 2.46
C VAL A 212 -5.43 6.76 2.21
N ALA A 213 -6.22 6.48 3.26
CA ALA A 213 -7.47 5.74 3.20
C ALA A 213 -8.47 6.32 2.18
N LEU A 214 -8.69 7.63 2.21
CA LEU A 214 -9.56 8.28 1.23
C LEU A 214 -8.95 8.23 -0.17
N CYS A 215 -7.65 8.45 -0.29
CA CYS A 215 -6.96 8.37 -1.57
C CYS A 215 -7.00 6.96 -2.20
N SER A 216 -7.15 5.89 -1.42
CA SER A 216 -7.31 4.53 -1.96
C SER A 216 -8.72 4.23 -2.48
N VAL A 217 -9.74 4.94 -1.99
CA VAL A 217 -11.12 4.80 -2.49
C VAL A 217 -11.28 5.36 -3.90
N GLY A 218 -10.59 6.47 -4.20
CA GLY A 218 -10.66 7.14 -5.50
C GLY A 218 -10.34 6.24 -6.69
N PRO A 219 -9.20 5.55 -6.70
CA PRO A 219 -8.84 4.57 -7.72
C PRO A 219 -9.88 3.49 -7.94
N ILE A 220 -10.40 2.89 -6.86
CA ILE A 220 -11.41 1.84 -6.95
C ILE A 220 -12.65 2.37 -7.70
N LEU A 221 -13.16 3.52 -7.29
CA LEU A 221 -14.32 4.15 -7.94
C LEU A 221 -14.04 4.50 -9.40
N ALA A 222 -12.85 5.05 -9.70
CA ALA A 222 -12.47 5.43 -11.05
C ALA A 222 -12.37 4.21 -11.99
N VAL A 223 -11.79 3.11 -11.51
CA VAL A 223 -11.67 1.86 -12.28
C VAL A 223 -13.01 1.15 -12.41
N LEU A 224 -13.88 1.17 -11.38
CA LEU A 224 -15.25 0.65 -11.51
C LEU A 224 -16.04 1.40 -12.59
N VAL A 225 -15.95 2.73 -12.61
CA VAL A 225 -16.58 3.54 -13.65
C VAL A 225 -16.00 3.21 -15.02
N LEU A 226 -14.67 3.13 -15.15
CA LEU A 226 -14.02 2.74 -16.39
C LEU A 226 -14.50 1.35 -16.87
N GLY A 227 -14.60 0.40 -15.95
CA GLY A 227 -15.05 -0.96 -16.23
C GLY A 227 -16.51 -1.07 -16.70
N ILE A 228 -17.41 -0.22 -16.16
CA ILE A 228 -18.81 -0.18 -16.59
C ILE A 228 -18.94 0.24 -18.07
N PHE A 229 -18.05 1.12 -18.54
CA PHE A 229 -18.04 1.60 -19.93
C PHE A 229 -17.08 0.82 -20.84
N SER A 230 -16.41 -0.20 -20.33
CA SER A 230 -15.50 -1.05 -21.12
C SER A 230 -16.28 -2.03 -21.99
N SER A 231 -15.74 -2.36 -23.16
CA SER A 231 -16.29 -3.41 -24.01
C SER A 231 -16.05 -4.79 -23.39
N SER A 232 -17.00 -5.70 -23.55
CA SER A 232 -17.07 -7.00 -22.86
C SER A 232 -16.07 -8.08 -23.32
N ASP A 233 -15.27 -7.85 -24.33
CA ASP A 233 -14.27 -8.85 -24.79
C ASP A 233 -12.95 -8.69 -24.02
N LEU A 234 -12.94 -9.14 -22.76
CA LEU A 234 -11.79 -9.07 -21.86
C LEU A 234 -11.00 -10.40 -21.91
N THR A 235 -10.12 -10.52 -22.88
CA THR A 235 -9.19 -11.67 -22.93
C THR A 235 -7.88 -11.31 -22.20
N TYR A 236 -7.55 -12.08 -21.17
CA TYR A 236 -6.30 -11.89 -20.45
C TYR A 236 -5.18 -12.67 -21.14
N ALA A 237 -4.09 -12.00 -21.47
CA ALA A 237 -2.86 -12.64 -21.90
C ALA A 237 -1.84 -12.56 -20.76
N VAL A 238 -1.32 -13.71 -20.36
CA VAL A 238 -0.31 -13.80 -19.30
C VAL A 238 0.96 -13.09 -19.78
N PRO A 239 1.50 -12.13 -19.01
CA PRO A 239 2.79 -11.51 -19.32
C PRO A 239 3.89 -12.55 -19.45
N ASP A 240 4.92 -12.26 -20.23
CA ASP A 240 6.06 -13.14 -20.37
C ASP A 240 6.92 -13.10 -19.10
N TYR A 241 6.84 -14.16 -18.30
CA TYR A 241 7.64 -14.39 -17.10
C TYR A 241 8.85 -15.29 -17.34
N THR A 242 9.26 -15.51 -18.60
CA THR A 242 10.43 -16.34 -18.88
C THR A 242 11.72 -15.62 -18.50
N VAL A 243 12.62 -16.34 -17.82
CA VAL A 243 13.94 -15.80 -17.47
C VAL A 243 14.87 -15.97 -18.66
N SER A 244 15.44 -14.85 -19.15
CA SER A 244 16.42 -14.86 -20.22
C SER A 244 17.70 -15.58 -19.81
N GLY A 245 18.30 -16.35 -20.71
CA GLY A 245 19.63 -16.94 -20.51
C GLY A 245 20.76 -15.89 -20.42
N ASP A 246 20.57 -14.72 -21.03
CA ASP A 246 21.45 -13.55 -20.86
C ASP A 246 20.97 -12.67 -19.67
N VAL A 247 21.40 -13.05 -18.48
CA VAL A 247 21.06 -12.34 -17.25
C VAL A 247 21.51 -10.88 -17.28
N ALA A 248 22.74 -10.61 -17.72
CA ALA A 248 23.29 -9.27 -17.75
C ALA A 248 22.55 -8.36 -18.75
N GLY A 249 22.22 -8.89 -19.94
CA GLY A 249 21.45 -8.19 -20.95
C GLY A 249 20.03 -7.89 -20.48
N ALA A 250 19.36 -8.83 -19.81
CA ALA A 250 18.01 -8.64 -19.27
C ALA A 250 17.97 -7.51 -18.22
N PHE A 251 18.90 -7.50 -17.27
CA PHE A 251 18.99 -6.42 -16.27
C PHE A 251 19.33 -5.07 -16.92
N ALA A 252 20.29 -5.02 -17.87
CA ALA A 252 20.67 -3.78 -18.54
C ALA A 252 19.51 -3.18 -19.36
N HIS A 253 18.81 -4.01 -20.13
CA HIS A 253 17.67 -3.59 -20.92
C HIS A 253 16.52 -3.06 -20.05
N THR A 254 16.12 -3.82 -19.02
CA THR A 254 15.07 -3.41 -18.09
C THR A 254 15.46 -2.16 -17.31
N ALA A 255 16.71 -2.05 -16.84
CA ALA A 255 17.21 -0.86 -16.17
C ALA A 255 17.15 0.38 -17.08
N ALA A 256 17.54 0.27 -18.34
CA ALA A 256 17.48 1.39 -19.28
C ALA A 256 16.03 1.88 -19.53
N HIS A 257 15.07 0.94 -19.66
CA HIS A 257 13.65 1.26 -19.78
C HIS A 257 13.11 1.94 -18.51
N THR A 258 13.37 1.34 -17.36
CA THR A 258 12.95 1.83 -16.04
C THR A 258 13.57 3.20 -15.72
N CYS A 259 14.83 3.46 -16.11
CA CYS A 259 15.45 4.77 -15.98
C CYS A 259 14.62 5.86 -16.66
N ARG A 260 14.12 5.60 -17.87
CA ARG A 260 13.31 6.57 -18.61
C ARG A 260 11.94 6.78 -17.95
N GLU A 261 11.27 5.71 -17.55
CA GLU A 261 9.95 5.78 -16.91
C GLU A 261 10.01 6.55 -15.58
N VAL A 262 10.94 6.18 -14.71
CA VAL A 262 11.15 6.84 -13.41
C VAL A 262 11.59 8.30 -13.57
N ALA A 263 12.42 8.61 -14.58
CA ALA A 263 12.81 10.00 -14.87
C ALA A 263 11.61 10.87 -15.25
N ILE A 264 10.71 10.36 -16.08
CA ILE A 264 9.50 11.07 -16.50
C ILE A 264 8.57 11.25 -15.29
N ALA A 265 8.29 10.18 -14.57
CA ALA A 265 7.38 10.17 -13.44
C ALA A 265 7.84 11.09 -12.30
N LEU A 266 9.08 10.91 -11.84
CA LEU A 266 9.66 11.75 -10.79
C LEU A 266 9.89 13.18 -11.24
N GLY A 267 10.24 13.36 -12.52
CA GLY A 267 10.42 14.66 -13.14
C GLY A 267 9.18 15.53 -13.09
N MET A 268 7.99 14.95 -13.31
CA MET A 268 6.71 15.67 -13.19
C MET A 268 6.49 16.21 -11.77
N ILE A 269 6.77 15.42 -10.75
CA ILE A 269 6.65 15.85 -9.34
C ILE A 269 7.66 16.98 -9.04
N VAL A 270 8.90 16.82 -9.48
CA VAL A 270 9.96 17.82 -9.26
C VAL A 270 9.62 19.15 -9.95
N VAL A 271 9.20 19.11 -11.21
CA VAL A 271 8.78 20.32 -11.94
C VAL A 271 7.62 21.00 -11.21
N PHE A 272 6.62 20.25 -10.81
CA PHE A 272 5.49 20.80 -10.06
C PHE A 272 5.95 21.42 -8.73
N PHE A 273 6.82 20.75 -7.99
CA PHE A 273 7.38 21.30 -6.74
C PHE A 273 8.18 22.59 -6.98
N LEU A 274 8.96 22.65 -8.07
CA LEU A 274 9.69 23.87 -8.45
C LEU A 274 8.75 25.03 -8.77
N VAL A 275 7.62 24.77 -9.44
CA VAL A 275 6.58 25.77 -9.66
C VAL A 275 6.03 26.27 -8.32
N CYS A 276 5.69 25.37 -7.40
CA CYS A 276 5.27 25.75 -6.05
C CYS A 276 6.35 26.54 -5.28
N GLN A 277 7.62 26.14 -5.45
CA GLN A 277 8.76 26.83 -4.85
C GLN A 277 8.85 28.30 -5.29
N VAL A 278 8.67 28.57 -6.58
CA VAL A 278 8.70 29.94 -7.13
C VAL A 278 7.48 30.75 -6.70
N LEU A 279 6.30 30.14 -6.72
CA LEU A 279 5.04 30.85 -6.47
C LEU A 279 4.85 31.21 -4.99
N PHE A 280 5.09 30.29 -4.05
CA PHE A 280 4.71 30.51 -2.65
C PHE A 280 5.60 29.89 -1.58
N LEU A 281 6.46 28.87 -1.87
CA LEU A 281 7.24 28.21 -0.81
C LEU A 281 8.45 29.03 -0.37
N LYS A 282 9.24 29.55 -1.31
CA LYS A 282 10.44 30.38 -1.10
C LYS A 282 11.44 29.75 -0.11
N LEU A 283 11.71 28.44 -0.24
CA LEU A 283 12.63 27.70 0.61
C LEU A 283 14.08 28.19 0.41
N ASN A 284 14.89 28.06 1.45
CA ASN A 284 16.30 28.43 1.39
C ASN A 284 17.14 27.42 0.57
N ARG A 285 18.33 27.85 0.15
CA ARG A 285 19.20 27.02 -0.70
C ARG A 285 19.60 25.69 -0.06
N ARG A 286 19.76 25.66 1.28
CA ARG A 286 20.16 24.41 1.99
C ARG A 286 19.02 23.39 1.98
N GLN A 287 17.77 23.81 2.16
CA GLN A 287 16.60 22.94 2.08
C GLN A 287 16.42 22.41 0.64
N MET A 288 16.57 23.28 -0.37
CA MET A 288 16.51 22.87 -1.77
C MET A 288 17.60 21.87 -2.14
N ALA A 289 18.85 22.09 -1.68
CA ALA A 289 19.93 21.14 -1.90
C ALA A 289 19.67 19.78 -1.24
N ARG A 290 19.12 19.76 -0.02
CA ARG A 290 18.75 18.52 0.65
C ARG A 290 17.65 17.75 -0.11
N ILE A 291 16.62 18.45 -0.58
CA ILE A 291 15.55 17.86 -1.40
C ILE A 291 16.13 17.33 -2.73
N ALA A 292 17.00 18.07 -3.40
CA ALA A 292 17.63 17.63 -4.65
C ALA A 292 18.46 16.33 -4.48
N VAL A 293 19.23 16.24 -3.39
CA VAL A 293 19.95 14.99 -3.04
C VAL A 293 18.96 13.85 -2.77
N GLY A 294 17.88 14.12 -2.05
CA GLY A 294 16.81 13.14 -1.80
C GLY A 294 16.17 12.64 -3.11
N VAL A 295 15.87 13.53 -4.06
CA VAL A 295 15.33 13.17 -5.38
C VAL A 295 16.28 12.25 -6.14
N ILE A 296 17.59 12.51 -6.11
CA ILE A 296 18.60 11.66 -6.76
C ILE A 296 18.60 10.26 -6.12
N PHE A 297 18.56 10.17 -4.78
CA PHE A 297 18.51 8.87 -4.10
C PHE A 297 17.19 8.14 -4.38
N THR A 298 16.06 8.85 -4.41
CA THR A 298 14.75 8.29 -4.80
C THR A 298 14.83 7.73 -6.22
N TYR A 299 15.38 8.49 -7.17
CA TYR A 299 15.53 8.06 -8.56
C TYR A 299 16.34 6.77 -8.69
N ILE A 300 17.56 6.77 -8.15
CA ILE A 300 18.46 5.61 -8.23
C ILE A 300 17.83 4.41 -7.51
N GLY A 301 17.25 4.65 -6.33
CA GLY A 301 16.59 3.63 -5.54
C GLY A 301 15.44 2.98 -6.28
N LEU A 302 14.56 3.77 -6.92
CA LEU A 302 13.42 3.25 -7.70
C LEU A 302 13.87 2.46 -8.93
N VAL A 303 14.87 2.93 -9.67
CA VAL A 303 15.40 2.22 -10.84
C VAL A 303 15.93 0.84 -10.42
N MET A 304 16.75 0.79 -9.36
CA MET A 304 17.29 -0.48 -8.85
C MET A 304 16.16 -1.40 -8.36
N PHE A 305 15.23 -0.86 -7.60
CA PHE A 305 14.09 -1.60 -7.04
C PHE A 305 13.24 -2.21 -8.15
N LEU A 306 12.70 -1.39 -9.08
CA LEU A 306 11.83 -1.87 -10.16
C LEU A 306 12.57 -2.86 -11.09
N THR A 307 13.83 -2.63 -11.39
CA THR A 307 14.63 -3.57 -12.18
C THR A 307 14.76 -4.90 -11.46
N GLY A 308 15.05 -4.89 -10.16
CA GLY A 308 15.15 -6.11 -9.34
C GLY A 308 13.84 -6.87 -9.25
N VAL A 309 12.71 -6.16 -9.09
CA VAL A 309 11.37 -6.76 -9.06
C VAL A 309 11.01 -7.37 -10.41
N ASN A 310 11.11 -6.61 -11.49
CA ASN A 310 10.65 -7.04 -12.82
C ASN A 310 11.46 -8.23 -13.37
N VAL A 311 12.78 -8.22 -13.19
CA VAL A 311 13.66 -9.27 -13.73
C VAL A 311 13.83 -10.44 -12.76
N GLY A 312 13.89 -10.16 -11.45
CA GLY A 312 14.19 -11.19 -10.44
C GLY A 312 12.97 -11.77 -9.76
N PHE A 313 12.10 -10.93 -9.18
CA PHE A 313 11.03 -11.40 -8.29
C PHE A 313 9.77 -11.85 -9.02
N MET A 314 9.30 -11.11 -10.03
CA MET A 314 8.06 -11.44 -10.74
C MET A 314 8.13 -12.80 -11.42
N PRO A 315 9.18 -13.16 -12.21
CA PRO A 315 9.26 -14.48 -12.86
C PRO A 315 9.31 -15.63 -11.86
N ILE A 316 10.05 -15.44 -10.77
CA ILE A 316 10.18 -16.49 -9.74
C ILE A 316 8.86 -16.62 -8.95
N GLY A 317 8.19 -15.52 -8.61
CA GLY A 317 6.86 -15.55 -8.01
C GLY A 317 5.88 -16.35 -8.85
N TYR A 318 5.79 -16.05 -10.15
CA TYR A 318 4.94 -16.79 -11.10
C TYR A 318 5.27 -18.28 -11.13
N LYS A 319 6.55 -18.64 -11.30
CA LYS A 319 6.99 -20.04 -11.37
C LYS A 319 6.71 -20.81 -10.07
N LEU A 320 6.89 -20.17 -8.91
CA LEU A 320 6.51 -20.75 -7.61
C LEU A 320 5.00 -21.01 -7.53
N GLY A 321 4.17 -20.07 -8.02
CA GLY A 321 2.73 -20.25 -8.09
C GLY A 321 2.33 -21.47 -8.90
N VAL A 322 2.87 -21.60 -10.11
CA VAL A 322 2.64 -22.76 -10.99
C VAL A 322 3.06 -24.06 -10.31
N ALA A 323 4.26 -24.10 -9.75
CA ALA A 323 4.83 -25.30 -9.16
C ALA A 323 4.05 -25.79 -7.93
N LEU A 324 3.75 -24.88 -6.99
CA LEU A 324 3.03 -25.22 -5.75
C LEU A 324 1.57 -25.61 -6.03
N ALA A 325 0.91 -24.96 -6.97
CA ALA A 325 -0.43 -25.29 -7.39
C ALA A 325 -0.49 -26.69 -8.06
N GLY A 326 0.50 -27.01 -8.88
CA GLY A 326 0.64 -28.32 -9.50
C GLY A 326 0.98 -29.45 -8.51
N PHE A 327 1.60 -29.13 -7.37
CA PHE A 327 1.95 -30.11 -6.35
C PHE A 327 0.76 -30.45 -5.44
N SER A 328 0.12 -29.46 -4.80
CA SER A 328 -0.99 -29.68 -3.88
C SER A 328 -1.72 -28.39 -3.51
N ASN A 329 -3.06 -28.43 -3.48
CA ASN A 329 -3.88 -27.31 -2.98
C ASN A 329 -3.53 -26.92 -1.53
N ALA A 330 -3.21 -27.90 -0.68
CA ALA A 330 -2.81 -27.64 0.70
C ALA A 330 -1.46 -26.90 0.78
N ALA A 331 -0.49 -27.26 -0.06
CA ALA A 331 0.81 -26.59 -0.13
C ALA A 331 0.64 -25.12 -0.57
N LEU A 332 -0.22 -24.85 -1.56
CA LEU A 332 -0.53 -23.52 -2.04
C LEU A 332 -1.13 -22.66 -0.92
N VAL A 333 -2.12 -23.19 -0.19
CA VAL A 333 -2.81 -22.48 0.91
C VAL A 333 -1.86 -22.21 2.09
N VAL A 334 -1.04 -23.20 2.49
CA VAL A 334 -0.03 -23.02 3.55
C VAL A 334 1.04 -22.00 3.15
N PHE A 335 1.49 -22.05 1.90
CA PHE A 335 2.43 -21.05 1.39
C PHE A 335 1.82 -19.64 1.41
N GLY A 336 0.54 -19.48 1.07
CA GLY A 336 -0.18 -18.21 1.19
C GLY A 336 -0.10 -17.62 2.61
N LEU A 337 -0.29 -18.44 3.65
CA LEU A 337 -0.14 -18.01 5.04
C LEU A 337 1.27 -17.52 5.34
N VAL A 338 2.28 -18.33 4.99
CA VAL A 338 3.69 -18.02 5.25
C VAL A 338 4.11 -16.76 4.46
N ALA A 339 3.77 -16.71 3.19
CA ALA A 339 4.07 -15.57 2.32
C ALA A 339 3.45 -14.27 2.85
N GLY A 340 2.20 -14.32 3.35
CA GLY A 340 1.54 -13.15 3.94
C GLY A 340 2.25 -12.60 5.17
N VAL A 341 2.70 -13.48 6.05
CA VAL A 341 3.52 -13.07 7.21
C VAL A 341 4.85 -12.45 6.75
N LEU A 342 5.51 -13.07 5.77
CA LEU A 342 6.80 -12.61 5.26
C LEU A 342 6.70 -11.27 4.52
N VAL A 343 5.64 -11.05 3.74
CA VAL A 343 5.40 -9.78 3.04
C VAL A 343 5.25 -8.64 4.03
N VAL A 344 4.49 -8.82 5.14
CA VAL A 344 4.37 -7.80 6.19
C VAL A 344 5.73 -7.48 6.82
N LEU A 345 6.54 -8.49 7.09
CA LEU A 345 7.88 -8.30 7.65
C LEU A 345 8.84 -7.65 6.64
N ALA A 346 8.63 -7.91 5.35
CA ALA A 346 9.43 -7.41 4.25
C ALA A 346 9.06 -5.98 3.81
N GLU A 347 7.88 -5.46 4.18
CA GLU A 347 7.38 -4.17 3.73
C GLU A 347 7.96 -3.00 4.55
N PRO A 348 8.87 -2.18 3.99
CA PRO A 348 9.52 -1.10 4.73
C PRO A 348 8.54 -0.05 5.25
N ALA A 349 7.48 0.24 4.49
CA ALA A 349 6.48 1.22 4.85
C ALA A 349 5.70 0.83 6.12
N ILE A 350 5.52 -0.47 6.38
CA ILE A 350 4.91 -0.98 7.62
C ILE A 350 5.77 -0.65 8.85
N HIS A 351 7.08 -0.73 8.72
CA HIS A 351 7.98 -0.40 9.84
C HIS A 351 7.89 1.09 10.21
N VAL A 352 7.84 1.98 9.21
CA VAL A 352 7.66 3.42 9.42
C VAL A 352 6.30 3.70 10.05
N LEU A 353 5.24 3.09 9.52
CA LEU A 353 3.89 3.26 10.04
C LEU A 353 3.75 2.78 11.49
N THR A 354 4.32 1.63 11.84
CA THR A 354 4.24 1.09 13.21
C THR A 354 4.91 2.01 14.25
N VAL A 355 6.03 2.65 13.90
CA VAL A 355 6.67 3.66 14.75
C VAL A 355 5.79 4.90 14.89
N GLN A 356 5.24 5.41 13.79
CA GLN A 356 4.36 6.58 13.82
C GLN A 356 3.10 6.34 14.66
N VAL A 357 2.52 5.13 14.57
CA VAL A 357 1.34 4.75 15.36
C VAL A 357 1.67 4.69 16.85
N GLU A 358 2.81 4.10 17.24
CA GLU A 358 3.27 4.08 18.63
C GLU A 358 3.44 5.49 19.19
N ASP A 359 4.07 6.40 18.42
CA ASP A 359 4.28 7.79 18.80
C ASP A 359 2.96 8.59 18.95
N VAL A 360 2.00 8.36 18.06
CA VAL A 360 0.72 9.09 18.07
C VAL A 360 -0.22 8.58 19.15
N THR A 361 -0.22 7.26 19.38
CA THR A 361 -1.04 6.64 20.43
C THR A 361 -0.43 6.72 21.83
N GLY A 362 0.76 7.36 21.97
CA GLY A 362 1.47 7.44 23.23
C GLY A 362 1.83 6.07 23.83
N GLY A 363 2.08 5.08 22.96
CA GLY A 363 2.41 3.71 23.35
C GLY A 363 1.20 2.81 23.65
N ALA A 364 -0.04 3.31 23.51
CA ALA A 364 -1.24 2.48 23.70
C ALA A 364 -1.31 1.33 22.69
N VAL A 365 -0.82 1.55 21.46
CA VAL A 365 -0.54 0.51 20.48
C VAL A 365 0.97 0.42 20.28
N THR A 366 1.58 -0.65 20.77
CA THR A 366 3.02 -0.87 20.61
C THR A 366 3.35 -1.35 19.19
N LYS A 367 4.52 -1.01 18.69
CA LYS A 367 5.06 -1.49 17.40
C LYS A 367 4.91 -3.01 17.24
N ARG A 368 5.22 -3.79 18.30
CA ARG A 368 5.11 -5.26 18.28
C ARG A 368 3.67 -5.74 18.14
N SER A 369 2.74 -5.14 18.89
CA SER A 369 1.32 -5.53 18.85
C SER A 369 0.72 -5.27 17.47
N MET A 370 1.06 -4.13 16.88
CA MET A 370 0.62 -3.77 15.53
C MET A 370 1.21 -4.72 14.48
N LEU A 371 2.51 -4.98 14.54
CA LEU A 371 3.18 -5.87 13.59
C LEU A 371 2.60 -7.29 13.64
N ILE A 372 2.37 -7.84 14.84
CA ILE A 372 1.73 -9.16 15.01
C ILE A 372 0.31 -9.14 14.43
N GLY A 373 -0.48 -8.10 14.70
CA GLY A 373 -1.83 -7.96 14.15
C GLY A 373 -1.83 -7.92 12.62
N LEU A 374 -0.89 -7.20 12.02
CA LEU A 374 -0.71 -7.14 10.57
C LEU A 374 -0.28 -8.49 9.99
N CYS A 375 0.70 -9.17 10.60
CA CYS A 375 1.13 -10.50 10.18
C CYS A 375 -0.01 -11.52 10.17
N ILE A 376 -0.82 -11.53 11.24
CA ILE A 376 -2.00 -12.42 11.33
C ILE A 376 -3.03 -12.05 10.26
N GLY A 377 -3.33 -10.76 10.11
CA GLY A 377 -4.33 -10.29 9.15
C GLY A 377 -3.95 -10.56 7.70
N VAL A 378 -2.76 -10.16 7.30
CA VAL A 378 -2.27 -10.35 5.93
C VAL A 378 -2.00 -11.83 5.64
N GLY A 379 -1.48 -12.59 6.61
CA GLY A 379 -1.35 -14.05 6.49
C GLY A 379 -2.70 -14.71 6.23
N ALA A 380 -3.73 -14.36 7.00
CA ALA A 380 -5.10 -14.85 6.77
C ALA A 380 -5.65 -14.40 5.40
N ALA A 381 -5.42 -13.15 5.00
CA ALA A 381 -5.87 -12.61 3.71
C ALA A 381 -5.27 -13.39 2.52
N LEU A 382 -3.96 -13.65 2.54
CA LEU A 382 -3.32 -14.45 1.48
C LEU A 382 -3.75 -15.92 1.50
N THR A 383 -3.97 -16.48 2.69
CA THR A 383 -4.57 -17.82 2.81
C THR A 383 -5.96 -17.87 2.14
N LEU A 384 -6.82 -16.89 2.43
CA LEU A 384 -8.15 -16.78 1.82
C LEU A 384 -8.06 -16.54 0.31
N SER A 385 -7.07 -15.76 -0.16
CA SER A 385 -6.82 -15.58 -1.60
C SER A 385 -6.46 -16.89 -2.29
N MET A 386 -5.61 -17.72 -1.68
CA MET A 386 -5.27 -19.03 -2.23
C MET A 386 -6.45 -19.98 -2.19
N ILE A 387 -7.24 -19.99 -1.12
CA ILE A 387 -8.50 -20.77 -1.04
C ILE A 387 -9.45 -20.36 -2.17
N ARG A 388 -9.57 -19.05 -2.47
CA ARG A 388 -10.41 -18.57 -3.58
C ARG A 388 -9.93 -19.11 -4.92
N ILE A 389 -8.64 -19.08 -5.20
CA ILE A 389 -8.06 -19.62 -6.43
C ILE A 389 -8.32 -21.14 -6.55
N VAL A 390 -8.24 -21.88 -5.44
CA VAL A 390 -8.47 -23.35 -5.44
C VAL A 390 -9.92 -23.70 -5.69
N TYR A 391 -10.87 -22.94 -5.13
CA TYR A 391 -12.30 -23.29 -5.14
C TYR A 391 -13.15 -22.44 -6.10
N ASP A 392 -12.56 -21.53 -6.85
CA ASP A 392 -13.20 -20.74 -7.92
C ASP A 392 -14.50 -20.06 -7.45
N PHE A 393 -14.40 -19.05 -6.58
CA PHE A 393 -15.55 -18.26 -6.15
C PHE A 393 -15.27 -16.75 -6.14
N SER A 394 -16.36 -15.98 -6.29
CA SER A 394 -16.27 -14.53 -6.44
C SER A 394 -15.62 -13.85 -5.22
N LEU A 395 -14.73 -12.89 -5.47
CA LEU A 395 -14.08 -12.04 -4.47
C LEU A 395 -15.09 -11.29 -3.58
N VAL A 396 -16.29 -11.03 -4.08
CA VAL A 396 -17.38 -10.32 -3.39
C VAL A 396 -17.75 -10.97 -2.05
N TYR A 397 -17.66 -12.30 -1.97
CA TYR A 397 -17.92 -13.05 -0.73
C TYR A 397 -16.95 -12.71 0.41
N TYR A 398 -15.76 -12.19 0.10
CA TYR A 398 -14.81 -11.70 1.10
C TYR A 398 -14.90 -10.19 1.29
N LEU A 399 -15.02 -9.42 0.20
CA LEU A 399 -14.99 -7.97 0.26
C LEU A 399 -16.19 -7.38 1.02
N ILE A 400 -17.40 -7.84 0.71
CA ILE A 400 -18.60 -7.29 1.35
C ILE A 400 -18.57 -7.51 2.88
N PRO A 401 -18.41 -8.74 3.40
CA PRO A 401 -18.35 -8.93 4.85
C PRO A 401 -17.15 -8.24 5.50
N GLY A 402 -15.99 -8.22 4.84
CA GLY A 402 -14.77 -7.62 5.37
C GLY A 402 -14.88 -6.11 5.52
N TYR A 403 -15.30 -5.40 4.48
CA TYR A 403 -15.51 -3.95 4.56
C TYR A 403 -16.69 -3.59 5.44
N PHE A 404 -17.78 -4.35 5.43
CA PHE A 404 -18.90 -4.14 6.33
C PHE A 404 -18.49 -4.27 7.80
N LEU A 405 -17.72 -5.31 8.14
CA LEU A 405 -17.16 -5.49 9.48
C LEU A 405 -16.25 -4.33 9.87
N SER A 406 -15.35 -3.91 8.96
CA SER A 406 -14.44 -2.79 9.21
C SER A 406 -15.20 -1.47 9.44
N LEU A 407 -16.19 -1.17 8.61
CA LEU A 407 -17.04 0.02 8.77
C LEU A 407 -17.88 -0.04 10.07
N ALA A 408 -18.41 -1.21 10.42
CA ALA A 408 -19.11 -1.40 11.69
C ALA A 408 -18.17 -1.16 12.89
N LEU A 409 -16.94 -1.73 12.86
CA LEU A 409 -15.92 -1.49 13.89
C LEU A 409 -15.58 -0.01 14.04
N SER A 410 -15.56 0.76 12.95
CA SER A 410 -15.24 2.19 12.97
C SER A 410 -16.22 3.05 13.78
N LEU A 411 -17.41 2.52 14.12
CA LEU A 411 -18.37 3.17 14.99
C LEU A 411 -18.06 2.96 16.48
N PHE A 412 -17.30 1.93 16.82
CA PHE A 412 -17.03 1.53 18.20
C PHE A 412 -15.61 1.88 18.68
N VAL A 413 -14.72 2.20 17.75
CA VAL A 413 -13.33 2.58 18.07
C VAL A 413 -13.12 4.08 17.92
N PRO A 414 -12.14 4.69 18.63
CA PRO A 414 -11.79 6.09 18.44
C PRO A 414 -11.39 6.38 16.99
N PRO A 415 -11.71 7.57 16.45
CA PRO A 415 -11.44 7.93 15.05
C PRO A 415 -9.98 7.76 14.61
N VAL A 416 -9.03 7.90 15.55
CA VAL A 416 -7.61 7.67 15.29
C VAL A 416 -7.33 6.23 14.85
N TYR A 417 -7.92 5.24 15.54
CA TYR A 417 -7.74 3.83 15.17
C TYR A 417 -8.36 3.50 13.81
N THR A 418 -9.49 4.12 13.49
CA THR A 418 -10.09 4.01 12.16
C THR A 418 -9.15 4.59 11.10
N GLY A 419 -8.61 5.78 11.32
CA GLY A 419 -7.66 6.41 10.40
C GLY A 419 -6.41 5.56 10.19
N ILE A 420 -5.80 5.10 11.28
CA ILE A 420 -4.62 4.22 11.25
C ILE A 420 -4.93 2.91 10.51
N ALA A 421 -6.06 2.27 10.81
CA ALA A 421 -6.44 1.00 10.20
C ALA A 421 -6.57 1.12 8.68
N PHE A 422 -7.31 2.11 8.22
CA PHE A 422 -7.54 2.31 6.79
C PHE A 422 -6.27 2.80 6.05
N ASP A 423 -5.46 3.66 6.65
CA ASP A 423 -4.15 4.04 6.08
C ASP A 423 -3.20 2.83 6.02
N SER A 424 -3.25 1.96 7.03
CA SER A 424 -2.42 0.73 7.07
C SER A 424 -2.77 -0.27 5.97
N GLY A 425 -4.04 -0.29 5.53
CA GLY A 425 -4.46 -1.12 4.41
C GLY A 425 -3.70 -0.78 3.13
N GLY A 426 -3.59 0.51 2.82
CA GLY A 426 -2.80 0.96 1.69
C GLY A 426 -1.30 0.67 1.83
N VAL A 427 -0.76 0.85 3.04
CA VAL A 427 0.67 0.57 3.32
C VAL A 427 1.01 -0.93 3.24
N ALA A 428 0.09 -1.81 3.64
CA ALA A 428 0.34 -3.26 3.65
C ALA A 428 0.32 -3.90 2.26
N SER A 429 -0.30 -3.25 1.28
CA SER A 429 -0.41 -3.73 -0.10
C SER A 429 0.68 -3.17 -1.04
N GLY A 430 1.87 -2.93 -0.51
CA GLY A 430 2.98 -2.32 -1.23
C GLY A 430 3.71 -3.21 -2.25
N PRO A 431 4.94 -2.81 -2.62
CA PRO A 431 5.71 -3.37 -3.75
C PRO A 431 5.92 -4.88 -3.74
N MET A 432 6.04 -5.49 -2.56
CA MET A 432 6.22 -6.95 -2.47
C MET A 432 4.92 -7.70 -2.79
N THR A 433 3.76 -7.09 -2.50
CA THR A 433 2.47 -7.69 -2.84
C THR A 433 2.23 -7.62 -4.35
N SER A 434 2.49 -6.49 -5.00
CA SER A 434 2.31 -6.31 -6.43
C SER A 434 3.39 -7.01 -7.28
N GLY A 435 4.64 -7.00 -6.81
CA GLY A 435 5.79 -7.50 -7.56
C GLY A 435 6.15 -8.98 -7.33
N PHE A 436 5.64 -9.62 -6.27
CA PHE A 436 5.91 -11.04 -6.00
C PHE A 436 4.63 -11.85 -5.77
N ILE A 437 3.72 -11.39 -4.89
CA ILE A 437 2.53 -12.17 -4.52
C ILE A 437 1.50 -12.20 -5.65
N LEU A 438 1.27 -11.09 -6.35
CA LEU A 438 0.33 -11.08 -7.46
C LEU A 438 0.81 -11.95 -8.62
N PRO A 439 2.08 -11.92 -9.09
CA PRO A 439 2.61 -12.91 -10.02
C PRO A 439 2.50 -14.35 -9.53
N PHE A 440 2.73 -14.59 -8.23
CA PHE A 440 2.52 -15.90 -7.62
C PHE A 440 1.06 -16.38 -7.75
N ALA A 441 0.10 -15.51 -7.43
CA ALA A 441 -1.32 -15.80 -7.56
C ALA A 441 -1.72 -16.03 -9.03
N ILE A 442 -1.16 -15.26 -9.97
CA ILE A 442 -1.35 -15.44 -11.42
C ILE A 442 -0.85 -16.83 -11.84
N GLY A 443 0.37 -17.22 -11.43
CA GLY A 443 0.93 -18.53 -11.72
C GLY A 443 0.09 -19.68 -11.17
N ALA A 444 -0.39 -19.55 -9.93
CA ALA A 444 -1.26 -20.56 -9.31
C ALA A 444 -2.61 -20.65 -10.04
N CYS A 445 -3.22 -19.53 -10.41
CA CYS A 445 -4.48 -19.49 -11.14
C CYS A 445 -4.34 -20.09 -12.54
N VAL A 446 -3.29 -19.74 -13.29
CA VAL A 446 -3.00 -20.31 -14.61
C VAL A 446 -2.84 -21.83 -14.55
N SER A 447 -2.16 -22.33 -13.51
CA SER A 447 -1.94 -23.79 -13.33
C SER A 447 -3.22 -24.54 -13.00
N LEU A 448 -4.14 -23.97 -12.21
CA LEU A 448 -5.36 -24.64 -11.74
C LEU A 448 -6.56 -24.43 -12.66
N GLN A 449 -6.72 -23.25 -13.21
CA GLN A 449 -7.95 -22.82 -13.89
C GLN A 449 -7.72 -22.34 -15.33
N GLY A 450 -6.45 -22.04 -15.67
CA GLY A 450 -6.09 -21.47 -16.97
C GLY A 450 -6.02 -19.96 -17.01
N PRO A 451 -5.50 -19.38 -18.11
CA PRO A 451 -5.25 -17.94 -18.23
C PRO A 451 -6.54 -17.10 -18.26
N GLU A 452 -7.65 -17.66 -18.69
CA GLU A 452 -8.94 -16.93 -18.81
C GLU A 452 -9.52 -16.54 -17.43
N ALA A 453 -9.21 -17.33 -16.38
CA ALA A 453 -9.69 -17.10 -15.02
C ALA A 453 -8.87 -16.04 -14.26
N VAL A 454 -7.71 -15.63 -14.76
CA VAL A 454 -6.74 -14.81 -14.01
C VAL A 454 -7.34 -13.49 -13.56
N LEU A 455 -8.05 -12.75 -14.42
CA LEU A 455 -8.68 -11.48 -14.05
C LEU A 455 -9.69 -11.64 -12.92
N ARG A 456 -10.45 -12.74 -12.94
CA ARG A 456 -11.49 -13.01 -11.97
C ARG A 456 -10.92 -13.54 -10.66
N ASP A 457 -9.90 -14.44 -10.69
CA ASP A 457 -9.52 -15.27 -9.54
C ASP A 457 -8.10 -15.02 -9.01
N ALA A 458 -7.16 -14.54 -9.84
CA ALA A 458 -5.83 -14.15 -9.36
C ALA A 458 -5.80 -12.70 -8.86
N PHE A 459 -6.44 -11.77 -9.57
CA PHE A 459 -6.60 -10.39 -9.08
C PHE A 459 -7.51 -10.35 -7.86
N GLY A 460 -7.45 -9.30 -7.06
CA GLY A 460 -8.12 -9.16 -5.77
C GLY A 460 -7.26 -9.61 -4.57
N VAL A 461 -6.06 -10.13 -4.83
CA VAL A 461 -5.10 -10.49 -3.78
C VAL A 461 -4.62 -9.23 -3.05
N VAL A 462 -4.30 -8.17 -3.79
CA VAL A 462 -3.86 -6.88 -3.24
C VAL A 462 -4.98 -6.26 -2.41
N ALA A 463 -6.22 -6.33 -2.89
CA ALA A 463 -7.40 -5.85 -2.18
C ALA A 463 -7.63 -6.58 -0.84
N LEU A 464 -7.45 -7.90 -0.80
CA LEU A 464 -7.59 -8.67 0.44
C LEU A 464 -6.47 -8.34 1.43
N VAL A 465 -5.24 -8.17 0.95
CA VAL A 465 -4.11 -7.70 1.77
C VAL A 465 -4.39 -6.31 2.33
N ALA A 466 -4.91 -5.39 1.51
CA ALA A 466 -5.30 -4.04 1.96
C ALA A 466 -6.46 -4.05 2.96
N MET A 467 -7.41 -4.96 2.83
CA MET A 467 -8.58 -5.08 3.71
C MET A 467 -8.21 -5.64 5.11
N ALA A 468 -7.23 -6.52 5.21
CA ALA A 468 -6.87 -7.18 6.46
C ALA A 468 -6.50 -6.22 7.62
N PRO A 469 -5.65 -5.20 7.41
CA PRO A 469 -5.33 -4.19 8.43
C PRO A 469 -6.55 -3.41 8.92
N LEU A 470 -7.53 -3.17 8.05
CA LEU A 470 -8.76 -2.47 8.40
C LEU A 470 -9.49 -3.14 9.55
N ILE A 471 -9.47 -4.47 9.56
CA ILE A 471 -10.13 -5.27 10.59
C ILE A 471 -9.20 -5.46 11.79
N THR A 472 -7.97 -5.90 11.56
CA THR A 472 -7.06 -6.30 12.65
C THR A 472 -6.64 -5.13 13.54
N ILE A 473 -6.37 -3.95 12.98
CA ILE A 473 -5.98 -2.77 13.76
C ILE A 473 -7.18 -2.22 14.54
N GLN A 474 -8.37 -2.21 13.95
CA GLN A 474 -9.56 -1.79 14.69
C GLN A 474 -9.90 -2.77 15.82
N LEU A 475 -9.69 -4.07 15.63
CA LEU A 475 -9.84 -5.06 16.70
C LEU A 475 -8.82 -4.85 17.83
N LEU A 476 -7.57 -4.48 17.50
CA LEU A 476 -6.56 -4.10 18.50
C LEU A 476 -6.99 -2.85 19.27
N GLY A 477 -7.50 -1.82 18.58
CA GLY A 477 -8.06 -0.62 19.20
C GLY A 477 -9.24 -0.92 20.12
N PHE A 478 -10.17 -1.75 19.67
CA PHE A 478 -11.33 -2.19 20.45
C PHE A 478 -10.91 -2.96 21.72
N ARG A 479 -9.93 -3.87 21.59
CA ARG A 479 -9.35 -4.59 22.73
C ARG A 479 -8.70 -3.64 23.73
N GLY A 480 -8.01 -2.59 23.25
CA GLY A 480 -7.42 -1.55 24.10
C GLY A 480 -8.46 -0.85 24.95
N ILE A 481 -9.58 -0.41 24.35
CA ILE A 481 -10.69 0.24 25.05
C ILE A 481 -11.32 -0.69 26.12
N LEU A 482 -11.51 -1.94 25.76
CA LEU A 482 -12.07 -2.92 26.72
C LEU A 482 -11.13 -3.16 27.91
N ALA A 483 -9.82 -3.16 27.66
CA ALA A 483 -8.81 -3.30 28.72
C ALA A 483 -8.79 -2.05 29.64
N GLU A 484 -8.87 -0.85 29.07
CA GLU A 484 -8.95 0.42 29.80
C GLU A 484 -10.21 0.47 30.68
N ARG A 485 -11.38 0.20 30.12
CA ARG A 485 -12.65 0.13 30.90
C ARG A 485 -12.61 -0.91 32.02
N ARG A 486 -11.94 -2.06 31.80
CA ARG A 486 -11.74 -3.07 32.86
C ARG A 486 -10.83 -2.56 33.96
N ASN A 487 -9.76 -1.86 33.60
CA ASN A 487 -8.82 -1.28 34.56
C ASN A 487 -9.47 -0.16 35.38
N GLU A 488 -10.24 0.72 34.73
CA GLU A 488 -11.03 1.76 35.40
C GLU A 488 -12.04 1.15 36.40
N ARG A 489 -12.79 0.13 35.97
CA ARG A 489 -13.72 -0.57 36.86
C ARG A 489 -13.00 -1.21 38.05
N ARG A 490 -11.81 -1.80 37.83
CA ARG A 490 -11.00 -2.39 38.91
C ARG A 490 -10.44 -1.31 39.85
N ALA A 491 -10.00 -0.17 39.30
CA ALA A 491 -9.53 0.95 40.10
C ALA A 491 -10.67 1.54 40.94
N MET A 492 -11.84 1.78 40.28
CA MET A 492 -13.02 2.25 40.99
C MET A 492 -13.45 1.31 42.12
N LYS A 493 -13.46 -0.02 41.86
CA LYS A 493 -13.78 -1.01 42.89
C LYS A 493 -12.78 -0.95 44.05
N ARG A 494 -11.46 -0.82 43.76
CA ARG A 494 -10.45 -0.66 44.80
C ARG A 494 -10.65 0.59 45.66
N ILE A 495 -11.06 1.70 45.01
CA ILE A 495 -11.34 2.96 45.72
C ILE A 495 -12.59 2.79 46.59
N LEU A 496 -13.65 2.13 46.11
CA LEU A 496 -14.87 1.90 46.86
C LEU A 496 -14.70 0.89 48.00
N ASP A 497 -13.79 -0.07 47.82
CA ASP A 497 -13.44 -1.08 48.85
C ASP A 497 -12.36 -0.55 49.82
N ALA A 498 -11.79 0.65 49.63
CA ALA A 498 -10.80 1.25 50.50
C ALA A 498 -11.47 1.81 51.77
N ASP A 499 -10.83 1.62 52.91
CA ASP A 499 -11.28 2.16 54.18
C ASP A 499 -11.20 3.70 54.18
N ASP A 500 -12.14 4.39 54.85
CA ASP A 500 -12.24 5.87 54.84
C ASP A 500 -10.95 6.55 55.27
N GLN A 501 -10.18 5.92 56.17
CA GLN A 501 -8.85 6.42 56.58
C GLN A 501 -7.77 6.36 55.48
N GLN A 502 -7.90 5.46 54.52
CA GLN A 502 -6.99 5.36 53.37
C GLN A 502 -7.31 6.42 52.31
N ILE A 503 -8.56 6.84 52.18
CA ILE A 503 -8.99 7.87 51.25
C ILE A 503 -8.50 9.27 51.65
N ILE A 504 -8.42 9.55 52.96
CA ILE A 504 -7.93 10.83 53.50
C ILE A 504 -6.41 11.05 53.25
N ASN A 505 -5.63 9.99 53.14
CA ASN A 505 -4.19 10.06 52.87
C ASN A 505 -3.84 10.36 51.39
N PHE A 506 -4.82 10.47 50.51
CA PHE A 506 -4.64 10.84 49.10
C PHE A 506 -4.95 12.32 48.81
N MET A 507 -5.34 13.10 49.81
CA MET A 507 -5.44 14.56 49.79
C MET A 507 -4.20 15.18 50.45
#